data_26ed65d53c574fcd8885965ecb0ab80e
#
_entry.id   26ed65d53c574fcd8885965ecb0ab80e
#
_cell.length_a   1.000
_cell.length_b   1.000
_cell.length_c   1.000
_cell.angle_alpha   90.00
_cell.angle_beta   90.00
_cell.angle_gamma   90.00
#
_symmetry.space_group_name_H-M   'P 1'
#
loop_
_entity.id
_entity.type
_entity.pdbx_description
1 polymer ?
#
loop_
_entity_poly.entity_id
_entity_poly.type
_entity_poly.pdbx_seq_one_letter_code
_entity_poly.pdbx_strand_id
1 'polypeptide(L)'
;MHKYLQLQNELETLIESLSYQDGDRLPSIRELATRYQCSKSTVIRTLDELEKRHLIYSVDRSGYYVVKKQRKIQPADTSIIDFATSAPDPDLFPYVDFQHCINKAIETYKNDLFIYGTTQGLPSLIAVVAKLLGNHQVFTDPGNIFITSGVQQALTLLCSLPFPNGKKTILIEQPSYHLFIESLQVRKHPVVGIKRTAQGIDLEELESIFRTGEIKFFYTMPRYHSPLGTSYSRKDKQRIVELAQRYDVYLVEDDYMADLEHDSKADPLFAYDRFSRTIYVKSYSKIIFPGLRLGVAVIPDALKDSFNQYKRLMDIDSSMLSQAALEIYLKSGMFERHKQKIRSSYHRRSNLLMASLTQFAVNEEHLFTFQPLAYPGIHTHIVLNDSIPVSAVISQLKKRSILVDATDKNYLLGFPQENMLKLNVSYAKETMIEQGIDVLIDVLRRMHR
;
A
#
# COMPACT_ATOMS: atom_id res chain seq x y z
N MET A 1 1.29 -13.41 46.20
CA MET A 1 1.09 -13.49 44.74
C MET A 1 -0.02 -14.50 44.45
N HIS A 2 -1.04 -14.18 43.65
CA HIS A 2 -2.12 -15.12 43.42
C HIS A 2 -1.62 -16.34 42.64
N LYS A 3 -1.92 -17.55 43.09
CA LYS A 3 -1.45 -18.82 42.46
C LYS A 3 -1.74 -18.91 40.97
N TYR A 4 -2.82 -18.28 40.49
CA TYR A 4 -3.14 -18.30 39.06
C TYR A 4 -2.16 -17.47 38.21
N LEU A 5 -1.66 -16.32 38.71
CA LEU A 5 -0.66 -15.50 38.03
C LEU A 5 0.70 -16.21 37.95
N GLN A 6 1.07 -16.93 38.98
CA GLN A 6 2.29 -17.73 38.99
C GLN A 6 2.23 -18.83 37.94
N LEU A 7 1.12 -19.61 37.93
CA LEU A 7 0.90 -20.66 36.94
C LEU A 7 0.87 -20.09 35.52
N GLN A 8 0.24 -18.93 35.32
CA GLN A 8 0.17 -18.25 34.03
C GLN A 8 1.57 -17.87 33.54
N ASN A 9 2.37 -17.19 34.34
CA ASN A 9 3.73 -16.79 33.96
C ASN A 9 4.64 -17.99 33.67
N GLU A 10 4.52 -19.07 34.43
CA GLU A 10 5.31 -20.27 34.18
C GLU A 10 4.91 -20.96 32.88
N LEU A 11 3.61 -21.11 32.59
CA LEU A 11 3.14 -21.67 31.32
C LEU A 11 3.51 -20.77 30.12
N GLU A 12 3.39 -19.46 30.26
CA GLU A 12 3.86 -18.50 29.25
C GLU A 12 5.35 -18.68 28.98
N THR A 13 6.18 -18.76 30.04
CA THR A 13 7.62 -18.96 29.92
C THR A 13 7.95 -20.29 29.24
N LEU A 14 7.26 -21.37 29.56
CA LEU A 14 7.44 -22.69 28.94
C LEU A 14 7.04 -22.69 27.46
N ILE A 15 5.95 -21.98 27.10
CA ILE A 15 5.53 -21.80 25.72
C ILE A 15 6.52 -20.90 24.96
N GLU A 16 7.07 -19.89 25.61
CA GLU A 16 8.03 -18.95 25.02
C GLU A 16 9.43 -19.51 24.87
N SER A 17 9.87 -20.34 25.80
CA SER A 17 11.20 -20.99 25.80
C SER A 17 11.31 -22.18 24.83
N LEU A 18 10.30 -22.43 23.98
CA LEU A 18 10.25 -23.58 23.06
C LEU A 18 10.25 -24.95 23.76
N SER A 19 9.94 -25.02 25.05
CA SER A 19 9.74 -26.30 25.76
C SER A 19 8.50 -27.04 25.24
N TYR A 20 7.57 -26.32 24.59
CA TYR A 20 6.48 -26.83 23.77
C TYR A 20 6.63 -26.38 22.33
N GLN A 21 6.46 -27.31 21.39
CA GLN A 21 6.45 -26.98 19.97
C GLN A 21 5.05 -26.53 19.53
N ASP A 22 4.99 -25.87 18.39
CA ASP A 22 3.74 -25.47 17.76
C ASP A 22 2.81 -26.66 17.53
N GLY A 23 1.62 -26.61 18.10
CA GLY A 23 0.63 -27.68 18.04
C GLY A 23 0.80 -28.77 19.09
N ASP A 24 1.77 -28.65 20.00
CA ASP A 24 1.91 -29.59 21.12
C ASP A 24 0.72 -29.48 22.08
N ARG A 25 0.32 -30.62 22.58
CA ARG A 25 -0.73 -30.72 23.58
C ARG A 25 -0.19 -30.38 24.94
N LEU A 26 -0.85 -29.46 25.65
CA LEU A 26 -0.56 -29.18 27.06
C LEU A 26 -1.03 -30.33 27.95
N PRO A 27 -0.39 -30.51 29.13
CA PRO A 27 -0.87 -31.45 30.12
C PRO A 27 -2.34 -31.18 30.50
N SER A 28 -3.05 -32.24 30.87
CA SER A 28 -4.48 -32.14 31.23
C SER A 28 -4.69 -31.22 32.47
N ILE A 29 -5.89 -30.66 32.59
CA ILE A 29 -6.27 -29.83 33.78
C ILE A 29 -5.96 -30.54 35.08
N ARG A 30 -6.12 -31.87 35.12
CA ARG A 30 -5.82 -32.67 36.33
C ARG A 30 -4.31 -32.73 36.61
N GLU A 31 -3.51 -32.98 35.61
CA GLU A 31 -2.04 -33.04 35.69
C GLU A 31 -1.48 -31.67 36.10
N LEU A 32 -1.97 -30.56 35.48
CA LEU A 32 -1.55 -29.20 35.85
C LEU A 32 -1.96 -28.87 37.30
N ALA A 33 -3.19 -29.23 37.72
CA ALA A 33 -3.63 -29.00 39.09
C ALA A 33 -2.74 -29.74 40.13
N THR A 34 -2.35 -30.98 39.84
CA THR A 34 -1.47 -31.81 40.68
C THR A 34 -0.04 -31.24 40.67
N ARG A 35 0.50 -30.96 39.51
CA ARG A 35 1.90 -30.46 39.34
C ARG A 35 2.13 -29.10 40.03
N TYR A 36 1.15 -28.23 39.94
CA TYR A 36 1.26 -26.87 40.50
C TYR A 36 0.53 -26.69 41.83
N GLN A 37 0.03 -27.78 42.45
CA GLN A 37 -0.65 -27.80 43.73
C GLN A 37 -1.72 -26.70 43.86
N CYS A 38 -2.58 -26.59 42.84
CA CYS A 38 -3.66 -25.63 42.78
C CYS A 38 -5.01 -26.30 42.44
N SER A 39 -6.10 -25.54 42.58
CA SER A 39 -7.43 -26.08 42.26
C SER A 39 -7.63 -26.18 40.75
N LYS A 40 -8.49 -27.12 40.31
CA LYS A 40 -8.90 -27.23 38.89
C LYS A 40 -9.45 -25.91 38.35
N SER A 41 -10.21 -25.18 39.17
CA SER A 41 -10.77 -23.86 38.78
C SER A 41 -9.67 -22.83 38.52
N THR A 42 -8.59 -22.87 39.29
CA THR A 42 -7.39 -22.01 39.06
C THR A 42 -6.74 -22.34 37.71
N VAL A 43 -6.58 -23.62 37.39
CA VAL A 43 -6.02 -24.06 36.10
C VAL A 43 -6.91 -23.64 34.94
N ILE A 44 -8.22 -23.89 35.03
CA ILE A 44 -9.19 -23.49 33.99
C ILE A 44 -9.09 -21.98 33.73
N ARG A 45 -9.14 -21.16 34.80
CA ARG A 45 -9.02 -19.70 34.67
C ARG A 45 -7.70 -19.28 33.99
N THR A 46 -6.61 -19.97 34.33
CA THR A 46 -5.30 -19.71 33.70
C THR A 46 -5.31 -20.06 32.22
N LEU A 47 -5.86 -21.23 31.88
CA LEU A 47 -5.95 -21.70 30.48
C LEU A 47 -6.88 -20.79 29.66
N ASP A 48 -8.02 -20.35 30.20
CA ASP A 48 -8.92 -19.41 29.58
C ASP A 48 -8.21 -18.07 29.28
N GLU A 49 -7.35 -17.61 30.22
CA GLU A 49 -6.59 -16.37 29.99
C GLU A 49 -5.49 -16.54 28.95
N LEU A 50 -4.81 -17.69 28.90
CA LEU A 50 -3.84 -18.01 27.86
C LEU A 50 -4.53 -18.17 26.48
N GLU A 51 -5.74 -18.73 26.45
CA GLU A 51 -6.55 -18.86 25.23
C GLU A 51 -7.00 -17.48 24.72
N LYS A 52 -7.47 -16.58 25.59
CA LYS A 52 -7.79 -15.18 25.23
C LYS A 52 -6.59 -14.42 24.65
N ARG A 53 -5.38 -14.77 25.09
CA ARG A 53 -4.13 -14.22 24.54
C ARG A 53 -3.62 -14.96 23.31
N HIS A 54 -4.40 -15.90 22.79
CA HIS A 54 -4.04 -16.72 21.62
C HIS A 54 -2.70 -17.45 21.75
N LEU A 55 -2.29 -17.82 22.96
CA LEU A 55 -1.10 -18.62 23.21
C LEU A 55 -1.41 -20.12 23.10
N ILE A 56 -2.66 -20.49 23.38
CA ILE A 56 -3.18 -21.84 23.29
C ILE A 56 -4.59 -21.80 22.66
N TYR A 57 -5.08 -22.96 22.22
CA TYR A 57 -6.46 -23.15 21.79
C TYR A 57 -7.02 -24.46 22.36
N SER A 58 -8.31 -24.48 22.65
CA SER A 58 -9.01 -25.66 23.11
C SER A 58 -9.54 -26.49 21.95
N VAL A 59 -9.46 -27.84 22.09
CA VAL A 59 -10.12 -28.78 21.18
C VAL A 59 -11.09 -29.61 22.02
N ASP A 60 -12.37 -29.58 21.68
CA ASP A 60 -13.41 -30.25 22.44
C ASP A 60 -13.06 -31.71 22.68
N ARG A 61 -13.19 -32.17 23.93
CA ARG A 61 -12.85 -33.54 24.41
C ARG A 61 -11.40 -33.98 24.20
N SER A 62 -10.54 -33.12 23.66
CA SER A 62 -9.13 -33.44 23.39
C SER A 62 -8.15 -32.71 24.30
N GLY A 63 -8.46 -31.43 24.70
CA GLY A 63 -7.64 -30.65 25.61
C GLY A 63 -7.13 -29.34 24.98
N TYR A 64 -6.07 -28.80 25.57
CA TYR A 64 -5.48 -27.53 25.13
C TYR A 64 -4.19 -27.77 24.34
N TYR A 65 -3.99 -26.97 23.31
CA TYR A 65 -2.85 -27.07 22.39
C TYR A 65 -2.18 -25.71 22.24
N VAL A 66 -0.87 -25.73 22.11
CA VAL A 66 -0.08 -24.50 21.85
C VAL A 66 -0.40 -24.00 20.44
N VAL A 67 -0.79 -22.73 20.35
CA VAL A 67 -1.01 -22.08 19.05
C VAL A 67 0.30 -22.08 18.29
N LYS A 68 0.28 -22.45 17.00
CA LYS A 68 1.43 -22.27 16.13
C LYS A 68 1.85 -20.82 16.20
N LYS A 69 2.91 -20.52 16.95
CA LYS A 69 3.58 -19.25 16.79
C LYS A 69 4.00 -19.24 15.33
N GLN A 70 3.38 -18.36 14.54
CA GLN A 70 4.10 -17.95 13.33
C GLN A 70 5.52 -17.68 13.82
N ARG A 71 6.49 -18.46 13.31
CA ARG A 71 7.92 -18.14 13.55
C ARG A 71 7.97 -16.63 13.53
N LYS A 72 8.39 -15.99 14.64
CA LYS A 72 8.80 -14.60 14.58
C LYS A 72 9.63 -14.57 13.31
N ILE A 73 9.10 -13.95 12.26
CA ILE A 73 9.91 -13.67 11.08
C ILE A 73 11.18 -13.19 11.70
N GLN A 74 12.27 -13.95 11.55
CA GLN A 74 13.54 -13.70 12.26
C GLN A 74 13.72 -12.20 12.19
N PRO A 75 14.00 -11.51 13.31
CA PRO A 75 14.06 -10.05 13.31
C PRO A 75 14.87 -9.70 12.09
N ALA A 76 14.21 -9.06 11.10
CA ALA A 76 14.73 -8.88 9.74
C ALA A 76 16.20 -8.54 9.92
N ASP A 77 17.09 -9.36 9.38
CA ASP A 77 18.53 -9.32 9.67
C ASP A 77 18.89 -7.86 9.86
N THR A 78 19.21 -7.47 11.10
CA THR A 78 19.32 -6.05 11.48
C THR A 78 20.42 -5.36 10.69
N SER A 79 21.15 -6.11 9.90
CA SER A 79 22.20 -5.65 8.99
C SER A 79 21.68 -5.24 7.60
N ILE A 80 20.45 -5.61 7.19
CA ILE A 80 19.94 -5.30 5.86
C ILE A 80 19.29 -3.91 5.85
N ILE A 81 19.77 -3.05 4.95
CA ILE A 81 19.19 -1.74 4.66
C ILE A 81 18.32 -1.89 3.41
N ASP A 82 17.01 -1.76 3.57
CA ASP A 82 16.06 -2.02 2.48
C ASP A 82 15.45 -0.72 1.95
N PHE A 83 15.93 -0.29 0.78
CA PHE A 83 15.37 0.80 -0.02
C PHE A 83 14.56 0.28 -1.22
N ALA A 84 14.36 -1.04 -1.36
CA ALA A 84 13.61 -1.63 -2.46
C ALA A 84 12.13 -1.85 -2.11
N THR A 85 11.86 -2.36 -0.91
CA THR A 85 10.51 -2.74 -0.50
C THR A 85 9.59 -1.53 -0.33
N SER A 86 8.49 -1.55 -1.04
CA SER A 86 7.46 -0.50 -1.00
C SER A 86 6.24 -0.91 -0.17
N ALA A 87 6.46 -1.60 0.95
CA ALA A 87 5.44 -1.93 1.94
C ALA A 87 5.66 -1.09 3.22
N PRO A 88 4.61 -0.79 4.00
CA PRO A 88 4.80 -0.18 5.30
C PRO A 88 5.67 -1.06 6.21
N ASP A 89 6.42 -0.41 7.10
CA ASP A 89 7.23 -1.07 8.11
C ASP A 89 6.34 -1.95 9.03
N PRO A 90 6.62 -3.25 9.16
CA PRO A 90 5.84 -4.14 10.02
C PRO A 90 5.78 -3.70 11.49
N ASP A 91 6.80 -3.01 11.99
CA ASP A 91 6.84 -2.50 13.36
C ASP A 91 5.80 -1.36 13.58
N LEU A 92 5.27 -0.81 12.49
CA LEU A 92 4.23 0.21 12.51
C LEU A 92 2.82 -0.34 12.28
N PHE A 93 2.66 -1.64 11.97
CA PHE A 93 1.34 -2.20 11.72
C PHE A 93 0.43 -2.10 12.95
N PRO A 94 -0.83 -1.67 12.78
CA PRO A 94 -1.77 -1.50 13.88
C PRO A 94 -2.46 -2.84 14.21
N TYR A 95 -1.70 -3.93 14.38
CA TYR A 95 -2.27 -5.28 14.48
C TYR A 95 -3.18 -5.45 15.70
N VAL A 96 -2.86 -4.85 16.85
CA VAL A 96 -3.68 -4.93 18.07
C VAL A 96 -5.00 -4.18 17.88
N ASP A 97 -4.94 -2.93 17.36
CA ASP A 97 -6.11 -2.14 17.08
C ASP A 97 -7.00 -2.83 16.04
N PHE A 98 -6.40 -3.41 15.01
CA PHE A 98 -7.12 -4.08 13.94
C PHE A 98 -7.73 -5.41 14.40
N GLN A 99 -7.04 -6.16 15.27
CA GLN A 99 -7.62 -7.35 15.93
C GLN A 99 -8.87 -6.97 16.74
N HIS A 100 -8.81 -5.89 17.51
CA HIS A 100 -9.98 -5.38 18.23
C HIS A 100 -11.13 -5.05 17.26
N CYS A 101 -10.83 -4.41 16.13
CA CYS A 101 -11.83 -4.10 15.11
C CYS A 101 -12.44 -5.35 14.48
N ILE A 102 -11.68 -6.40 14.23
CA ILE A 102 -12.18 -7.70 13.72
C ILE A 102 -13.14 -8.32 14.73
N ASN A 103 -12.76 -8.41 16.01
CA ASN A 103 -13.60 -8.96 17.05
C ASN A 103 -14.91 -8.16 17.17
N LYS A 104 -14.81 -6.83 17.16
CA LYS A 104 -15.98 -5.96 17.23
C LYS A 104 -16.87 -6.07 15.99
N ALA A 105 -16.29 -6.27 14.81
CA ALA A 105 -17.06 -6.52 13.59
C ALA A 105 -17.89 -7.80 13.70
N ILE A 106 -17.30 -8.90 14.18
CA ILE A 106 -18.00 -10.17 14.38
C ILE A 106 -19.15 -10.00 15.38
N GLU A 107 -18.92 -9.31 16.50
CA GLU A 107 -19.96 -9.04 17.49
C GLU A 107 -21.11 -8.18 16.93
N THR A 108 -20.79 -7.19 16.10
CA THR A 108 -21.75 -6.20 15.59
C THR A 108 -22.58 -6.76 14.44
N TYR A 109 -21.94 -7.36 13.46
CA TYR A 109 -22.57 -7.80 12.21
C TYR A 109 -23.02 -9.25 12.22
N LYS A 110 -22.45 -10.09 13.12
CA LYS A 110 -22.84 -11.49 13.30
C LYS A 110 -22.96 -12.23 11.96
N ASN A 111 -24.15 -12.77 11.69
CA ASN A 111 -24.41 -13.60 10.49
C ASN A 111 -24.23 -12.83 9.17
N ASP A 112 -24.41 -11.51 9.18
CA ASP A 112 -24.29 -10.70 7.95
C ASP A 112 -22.88 -10.69 7.37
N LEU A 113 -21.84 -11.05 8.17
CA LEU A 113 -20.47 -11.21 7.68
C LEU A 113 -20.25 -12.51 6.90
N PHE A 114 -21.15 -13.48 7.01
CA PHE A 114 -20.98 -14.85 6.48
C PHE A 114 -21.89 -15.14 5.29
N ILE A 115 -22.61 -14.13 4.81
CA ILE A 115 -23.43 -14.18 3.61
C ILE A 115 -22.86 -13.24 2.55
N TYR A 116 -23.31 -13.38 1.33
CA TYR A 116 -22.94 -12.44 0.25
C TYR A 116 -23.45 -11.04 0.58
N GLY A 117 -22.57 -10.06 0.45
CA GLY A 117 -22.90 -8.65 0.58
C GLY A 117 -23.39 -8.03 -0.72
N THR A 118 -23.18 -6.74 -0.89
CA THR A 118 -23.48 -6.02 -2.13
C THR A 118 -22.22 -5.87 -2.97
N THR A 119 -22.37 -5.89 -4.29
CA THR A 119 -21.26 -5.69 -5.23
C THR A 119 -20.55 -4.35 -4.98
N GLN A 120 -21.28 -3.33 -4.54
CA GLN A 120 -20.73 -2.02 -4.24
C GLN A 120 -19.87 -2.02 -2.97
N GLY A 121 -20.22 -2.88 -2.00
CA GLY A 121 -19.57 -3.00 -0.71
C GLY A 121 -20.51 -2.73 0.47
N LEU A 122 -20.00 -2.78 1.69
CA LEU A 122 -20.75 -2.57 2.92
C LEU A 122 -21.26 -1.11 2.99
N PRO A 123 -22.60 -0.87 3.02
CA PRO A 123 -23.15 0.48 2.95
C PRO A 123 -22.67 1.40 4.07
N SER A 124 -22.49 0.87 5.28
CA SER A 124 -21.98 1.62 6.43
C SER A 124 -20.51 2.03 6.26
N LEU A 125 -19.67 1.19 5.64
CA LEU A 125 -18.30 1.55 5.27
C LEU A 125 -18.31 2.63 4.17
N ILE A 126 -19.14 2.48 3.14
CA ILE A 126 -19.26 3.47 2.04
C ILE A 126 -19.60 4.85 2.60
N ALA A 127 -20.54 4.94 3.54
CA ALA A 127 -20.90 6.20 4.18
C ALA A 127 -19.72 6.84 4.96
N VAL A 128 -18.88 6.04 5.60
CA VAL A 128 -17.67 6.53 6.28
C VAL A 128 -16.63 6.98 5.27
N VAL A 129 -16.40 6.19 4.23
CA VAL A 129 -15.45 6.49 3.14
C VAL A 129 -15.84 7.78 2.42
N ALA A 130 -17.13 8.01 2.14
CA ALA A 130 -17.60 9.24 1.51
C ALA A 130 -17.19 10.50 2.31
N LYS A 131 -17.32 10.46 3.65
CA LYS A 131 -16.88 11.56 4.52
C LYS A 131 -15.36 11.76 4.48
N LEU A 132 -14.58 10.66 4.49
CA LEU A 132 -13.13 10.73 4.46
C LEU A 132 -12.62 11.23 3.10
N LEU A 133 -13.26 10.85 2.02
CA LEU A 133 -12.95 11.35 0.67
C LEU A 133 -13.15 12.86 0.58
N GLY A 134 -14.18 13.42 1.23
CA GLY A 134 -14.38 14.86 1.35
C GLY A 134 -13.19 15.61 1.94
N ASN A 135 -12.47 14.99 2.91
CA ASN A 135 -11.23 15.57 3.46
C ASN A 135 -10.08 15.63 2.43
N HIS A 136 -10.17 14.88 1.35
CA HIS A 136 -9.23 14.87 0.24
C HIS A 136 -9.75 15.63 -0.99
N GLN A 137 -10.79 16.46 -0.84
CA GLN A 137 -11.46 17.21 -1.92
C GLN A 137 -12.09 16.31 -2.99
N VAL A 138 -12.47 15.09 -2.63
CA VAL A 138 -13.21 14.15 -3.48
C VAL A 138 -14.65 14.10 -2.99
N PHE A 139 -15.49 15.00 -3.53
CA PHE A 139 -16.92 15.08 -3.21
C PHE A 139 -17.71 14.27 -4.22
N THR A 140 -18.38 13.22 -3.74
CA THR A 140 -19.12 12.28 -4.60
C THR A 140 -20.33 11.72 -3.87
N ASP A 141 -21.31 11.24 -4.65
CA ASP A 141 -22.44 10.49 -4.10
C ASP A 141 -21.96 9.12 -3.59
N PRO A 142 -22.42 8.66 -2.41
CA PRO A 142 -22.12 7.30 -1.92
C PRO A 142 -22.47 6.21 -2.94
N GLY A 143 -23.48 6.42 -3.81
CA GLY A 143 -23.85 5.51 -4.89
C GLY A 143 -22.79 5.33 -5.97
N ASN A 144 -21.76 6.19 -6.01
CA ASN A 144 -20.65 6.12 -6.96
C ASN A 144 -19.40 5.50 -6.37
N ILE A 145 -19.41 5.16 -5.06
CA ILE A 145 -18.28 4.56 -4.35
C ILE A 145 -18.40 3.05 -4.38
N PHE A 146 -17.35 2.38 -4.83
CA PHE A 146 -17.21 0.94 -4.82
C PHE A 146 -16.02 0.52 -3.95
N ILE A 147 -16.24 -0.44 -3.07
CA ILE A 147 -15.17 -1.11 -2.34
C ILE A 147 -14.64 -2.25 -3.20
N THR A 148 -13.34 -2.29 -3.41
CA THR A 148 -12.68 -3.26 -4.28
C THR A 148 -11.64 -4.08 -3.50
N SER A 149 -11.29 -5.25 -4.02
CA SER A 149 -10.24 -6.12 -3.49
C SER A 149 -8.83 -5.56 -3.82
N GLY A 150 -8.63 -4.28 -3.46
CA GLY A 150 -7.48 -3.45 -3.78
C GLY A 150 -7.65 -2.71 -5.13
N VAL A 151 -6.78 -1.71 -5.35
CA VAL A 151 -6.80 -0.89 -6.58
C VAL A 151 -6.57 -1.73 -7.84
N GLN A 152 -5.79 -2.81 -7.75
CA GLN A 152 -5.57 -3.72 -8.88
C GLN A 152 -6.86 -4.30 -9.47
N GLN A 153 -7.85 -4.62 -8.63
CA GLN A 153 -9.15 -5.06 -9.11
C GLN A 153 -9.86 -3.94 -9.88
N ALA A 154 -9.90 -2.73 -9.31
CA ALA A 154 -10.50 -1.59 -9.98
C ALA A 154 -9.86 -1.33 -11.35
N LEU A 155 -8.53 -1.31 -11.44
CA LEU A 155 -7.80 -1.11 -12.67
C LEU A 155 -8.09 -2.22 -13.69
N THR A 156 -8.14 -3.49 -13.26
CA THR A 156 -8.47 -4.62 -14.12
C THR A 156 -9.88 -4.51 -14.71
N LEU A 157 -10.84 -4.10 -13.89
CA LEU A 157 -12.22 -3.86 -14.32
C LEU A 157 -12.29 -2.72 -15.36
N LEU A 158 -11.64 -1.58 -15.08
CA LEU A 158 -11.60 -0.42 -15.96
C LEU A 158 -10.95 -0.73 -17.32
N CYS A 159 -9.94 -1.60 -17.36
CA CYS A 159 -9.38 -2.05 -18.63
C CYS A 159 -10.38 -2.88 -19.44
N SER A 160 -11.18 -3.71 -18.78
CA SER A 160 -12.03 -4.72 -19.42
C SER A 160 -13.38 -4.19 -19.85
N LEU A 161 -14.00 -3.26 -19.10
CA LEU A 161 -15.34 -2.76 -19.40
C LEU A 161 -15.33 -1.75 -20.57
N PRO A 162 -16.41 -1.68 -21.39
CA PRO A 162 -16.54 -0.65 -22.41
C PRO A 162 -16.77 0.73 -21.77
N PHE A 163 -16.21 1.76 -22.40
CA PHE A 163 -16.42 3.15 -21.98
C PHE A 163 -17.38 3.87 -22.93
N PRO A 164 -18.13 4.87 -22.45
CA PRO A 164 -19.10 5.59 -23.30
C PRO A 164 -18.46 6.30 -24.49
N ASN A 165 -17.17 6.64 -24.43
CA ASN A 165 -16.45 7.24 -25.54
C ASN A 165 -16.10 6.26 -26.67
N GLY A 166 -16.39 4.95 -26.51
CA GLY A 166 -16.18 3.92 -27.53
C GLY A 166 -14.72 3.58 -27.85
N LYS A 167 -13.77 4.24 -27.19
CA LYS A 167 -12.33 4.12 -27.44
C LYS A 167 -11.72 2.91 -26.72
N LYS A 168 -10.51 2.49 -27.13
CA LYS A 168 -9.90 1.24 -26.61
C LYS A 168 -8.51 1.41 -26.04
N THR A 169 -7.72 2.36 -26.53
CA THR A 169 -6.32 2.54 -26.16
C THR A 169 -6.18 3.19 -24.78
N ILE A 170 -5.33 2.64 -23.95
CA ILE A 170 -5.03 3.16 -22.62
C ILE A 170 -3.74 3.98 -22.72
N LEU A 171 -3.77 5.21 -22.22
CA LEU A 171 -2.56 6.02 -22.05
C LEU A 171 -2.06 5.87 -20.63
N ILE A 172 -0.74 5.68 -20.45
CA ILE A 172 -0.10 5.62 -19.13
C ILE A 172 1.18 6.46 -19.11
N GLU A 173 1.51 6.99 -17.93
CA GLU A 173 2.81 7.63 -17.67
C GLU A 173 3.96 6.61 -17.80
N GLN A 174 5.15 7.07 -18.18
CA GLN A 174 6.35 6.26 -18.26
C GLN A 174 7.54 6.98 -17.58
N PRO A 175 8.09 6.43 -16.47
CA PRO A 175 7.72 5.17 -15.82
C PRO A 175 6.36 5.23 -15.13
N SER A 176 5.81 4.06 -14.73
CA SER A 176 4.53 3.97 -14.00
C SER A 176 4.47 2.77 -13.06
N TYR A 177 3.31 2.48 -12.51
CA TYR A 177 3.08 1.35 -11.60
C TYR A 177 3.32 0.00 -12.30
N HIS A 178 4.37 -0.71 -11.91
CA HIS A 178 4.85 -1.91 -12.61
C HIS A 178 3.82 -3.03 -12.74
N LEU A 179 3.01 -3.31 -11.69
CA LEU A 179 1.99 -4.36 -11.77
C LEU A 179 0.84 -4.00 -12.70
N PHE A 180 0.56 -2.70 -12.88
CA PHE A 180 -0.43 -2.29 -13.87
C PHE A 180 0.12 -2.44 -15.30
N ILE A 181 1.38 -2.06 -15.53
CA ILE A 181 2.08 -2.29 -16.81
C ILE A 181 2.09 -3.78 -17.16
N GLU A 182 2.51 -4.64 -16.22
CA GLU A 182 2.52 -6.09 -16.41
C GLU A 182 1.12 -6.62 -16.75
N SER A 183 0.08 -6.17 -16.04
CA SER A 183 -1.30 -6.55 -16.31
C SER A 183 -1.75 -6.15 -17.72
N LEU A 184 -1.42 -4.93 -18.18
CA LEU A 184 -1.76 -4.45 -19.53
C LEU A 184 -1.08 -5.30 -20.60
N GLN A 185 0.20 -5.62 -20.44
CA GLN A 185 1.01 -6.41 -21.37
C GLN A 185 0.54 -7.86 -21.43
N VAL A 186 0.35 -8.54 -20.29
CA VAL A 186 -0.11 -9.92 -20.21
C VAL A 186 -1.50 -10.09 -20.84
N ARG A 187 -2.39 -9.13 -20.60
CA ARG A 187 -3.76 -9.13 -21.16
C ARG A 187 -3.83 -8.54 -22.56
N LYS A 188 -2.71 -8.07 -23.11
CA LYS A 188 -2.60 -7.50 -24.48
C LYS A 188 -3.57 -6.34 -24.73
N HIS A 189 -3.77 -5.48 -23.72
CA HIS A 189 -4.56 -4.26 -23.93
C HIS A 189 -3.81 -3.29 -24.84
N PRO A 190 -4.50 -2.59 -25.76
CA PRO A 190 -3.89 -1.48 -26.50
C PRO A 190 -3.42 -0.41 -25.52
N VAL A 191 -2.12 -0.14 -25.51
CA VAL A 191 -1.52 0.81 -24.56
C VAL A 191 -0.45 1.66 -25.24
N VAL A 192 -0.42 2.94 -24.91
CA VAL A 192 0.63 3.89 -25.29
C VAL A 192 1.18 4.57 -24.05
N GLY A 193 2.44 4.96 -24.09
CA GLY A 193 3.12 5.66 -22.99
C GLY A 193 3.34 7.12 -23.30
N ILE A 194 3.34 7.96 -22.26
CA ILE A 194 3.83 9.34 -22.30
C ILE A 194 4.95 9.51 -21.28
N LYS A 195 6.04 10.16 -21.65
CA LYS A 195 7.18 10.36 -20.75
C LYS A 195 6.78 11.23 -19.54
N ARG A 196 7.05 10.72 -18.34
CA ARG A 196 6.93 11.45 -17.06
C ARG A 196 8.32 11.73 -16.51
N THR A 197 8.60 12.98 -16.21
CA THR A 197 9.84 13.43 -15.58
C THR A 197 9.57 14.02 -14.19
N ALA A 198 10.60 14.46 -13.51
CA ALA A 198 10.47 15.20 -12.26
C ALA A 198 9.66 16.51 -12.44
N GLN A 199 9.66 17.09 -13.63
CA GLN A 199 8.92 18.31 -13.98
C GLN A 199 7.48 18.05 -14.41
N GLY A 200 7.10 16.81 -14.62
CA GLY A 200 5.76 16.43 -15.10
C GLY A 200 5.82 15.74 -16.47
N ILE A 201 4.75 15.84 -17.22
CA ILE A 201 4.63 15.40 -18.60
C ILE A 201 4.63 16.59 -19.56
N ASP A 202 4.98 16.35 -20.81
CA ASP A 202 4.80 17.35 -21.86
C ASP A 202 3.30 17.45 -22.19
N LEU A 203 2.71 18.60 -21.93
CA LEU A 203 1.28 18.85 -22.14
C LEU A 203 0.93 19.04 -23.62
N GLU A 204 1.87 19.43 -24.49
CA GLU A 204 1.67 19.49 -25.94
C GLU A 204 1.67 18.08 -26.53
N GLU A 205 2.58 17.22 -26.07
CA GLU A 205 2.59 15.80 -26.41
C GLU A 205 1.29 15.12 -25.95
N LEU A 206 0.84 15.40 -24.71
CA LEU A 206 -0.43 14.87 -24.19
C LEU A 206 -1.60 15.30 -25.08
N GLU A 207 -1.69 16.58 -25.45
CA GLU A 207 -2.75 17.08 -26.34
C GLU A 207 -2.67 16.42 -27.72
N SER A 208 -1.48 16.23 -28.27
CA SER A 208 -1.28 15.54 -29.53
C SER A 208 -1.79 14.09 -29.49
N ILE A 209 -1.46 13.36 -28.41
CA ILE A 209 -1.95 11.98 -28.21
C ILE A 209 -3.47 11.94 -28.08
N PHE A 210 -4.05 12.84 -27.29
CA PHE A 210 -5.51 12.89 -27.13
C PHE A 210 -6.24 13.23 -28.45
N ARG A 211 -5.63 14.06 -29.28
CA ARG A 211 -6.17 14.45 -30.61
C ARG A 211 -6.30 13.29 -31.57
N THR A 212 -5.54 12.20 -31.42
CA THR A 212 -5.71 10.98 -32.25
C THR A 212 -7.10 10.39 -32.14
N GLY A 213 -7.83 10.68 -31.07
CA GLY A 213 -9.20 10.22 -30.86
C GLY A 213 -9.32 8.78 -30.32
N GLU A 214 -8.19 8.08 -30.07
CA GLU A 214 -8.18 6.66 -29.73
C GLU A 214 -8.11 6.37 -28.22
N ILE A 215 -7.83 7.38 -27.38
CA ILE A 215 -7.56 7.19 -25.96
C ILE A 215 -8.85 7.00 -25.18
N LYS A 216 -9.03 5.79 -24.62
CA LYS A 216 -10.12 5.38 -23.73
C LYS A 216 -10.05 6.11 -22.40
N PHE A 217 -8.89 5.98 -21.73
CA PHE A 217 -8.56 6.72 -20.53
C PHE A 217 -7.06 6.93 -20.40
N PHE A 218 -6.69 7.95 -19.62
CA PHE A 218 -5.34 8.20 -19.18
C PHE A 218 -5.20 7.81 -17.70
N TYR A 219 -4.35 6.82 -17.42
CA TYR A 219 -3.98 6.43 -16.06
C TYR A 219 -2.79 7.27 -15.58
N THR A 220 -2.95 7.92 -14.44
CA THR A 220 -1.94 8.82 -13.88
C THR A 220 -1.92 8.78 -12.35
N MET A 221 -0.75 9.02 -11.76
CA MET A 221 -0.55 9.23 -10.34
C MET A 221 -0.16 10.70 -10.09
N PRO A 222 -1.13 11.60 -9.93
CA PRO A 222 -0.85 13.06 -9.87
C PRO A 222 -0.11 13.51 -8.63
N ARG A 223 -0.21 12.73 -7.53
CA ARG A 223 0.47 12.98 -6.26
C ARG A 223 1.37 11.81 -5.92
N TYR A 224 2.60 12.12 -5.44
CA TYR A 224 3.56 11.10 -4.99
C TYR A 224 3.77 9.99 -6.01
N HIS A 225 3.98 10.35 -7.26
CA HIS A 225 4.13 9.41 -8.37
C HIS A 225 5.10 8.26 -8.07
N SER A 226 4.71 7.04 -8.34
CA SER A 226 5.60 5.87 -8.24
C SER A 226 6.14 5.49 -9.62
N PRO A 227 7.48 5.44 -9.83
CA PRO A 227 8.54 5.45 -8.83
C PRO A 227 9.17 6.83 -8.53
N LEU A 228 8.79 7.90 -9.20
CA LEU A 228 9.55 9.16 -9.19
C LEU A 228 9.40 9.98 -7.89
N GLY A 229 8.33 9.79 -7.12
CA GLY A 229 8.03 10.57 -5.91
C GLY A 229 7.44 11.97 -6.18
N THR A 230 7.35 12.40 -7.43
CA THR A 230 6.93 13.75 -7.83
C THR A 230 5.42 13.94 -7.83
N SER A 231 4.97 15.19 -7.80
CA SER A 231 3.56 15.56 -7.93
C SER A 231 3.37 16.61 -9.03
N TYR A 232 2.23 16.58 -9.72
CA TYR A 232 1.88 17.63 -10.68
C TYR A 232 1.62 18.96 -9.99
N SER A 233 1.98 20.05 -10.65
CA SER A 233 1.55 21.37 -10.24
C SER A 233 0.03 21.52 -10.38
N ARG A 234 -0.54 22.51 -9.68
CA ARG A 234 -1.95 22.85 -9.85
C ARG A 234 -2.33 23.20 -11.30
N LYS A 235 -1.45 23.91 -12.00
CA LYS A 235 -1.66 24.28 -13.41
C LYS A 235 -1.69 23.05 -14.32
N ASP A 236 -0.77 22.11 -14.12
CA ASP A 236 -0.72 20.89 -14.91
C ASP A 236 -1.97 20.04 -14.69
N LYS A 237 -2.41 19.89 -13.43
CA LYS A 237 -3.64 19.17 -13.09
C LYS A 237 -4.85 19.77 -13.80
N GLN A 238 -5.02 21.09 -13.75
CA GLN A 238 -6.11 21.79 -14.43
C GLN A 238 -6.04 21.58 -15.95
N ARG A 239 -4.85 21.69 -16.54
CA ARG A 239 -4.66 21.53 -17.98
C ARG A 239 -4.94 20.09 -18.44
N ILE A 240 -4.50 19.10 -17.66
CA ILE A 240 -4.81 17.67 -17.94
C ILE A 240 -6.32 17.44 -17.98
N VAL A 241 -7.05 17.96 -17.00
CA VAL A 241 -8.52 17.83 -16.92
C VAL A 241 -9.20 18.55 -18.11
N GLU A 242 -8.75 19.77 -18.46
CA GLU A 242 -9.27 20.50 -19.63
C GLU A 242 -9.07 19.72 -20.95
N LEU A 243 -7.88 19.16 -21.13
CA LEU A 243 -7.56 18.35 -22.31
C LEU A 243 -8.40 17.08 -22.36
N ALA A 244 -8.53 16.37 -21.24
CA ALA A 244 -9.35 15.18 -21.14
C ALA A 244 -10.82 15.45 -21.52
N GLN A 245 -11.37 16.57 -21.03
CA GLN A 245 -12.70 17.01 -21.40
C GLN A 245 -12.82 17.33 -22.89
N ARG A 246 -11.88 18.13 -23.44
CA ARG A 246 -11.90 18.57 -24.84
C ARG A 246 -11.89 17.42 -25.83
N TYR A 247 -11.13 16.36 -25.52
CA TYR A 247 -10.93 15.23 -26.41
C TYR A 247 -11.72 13.98 -26.02
N ASP A 248 -12.68 14.09 -25.09
CA ASP A 248 -13.51 12.98 -24.62
C ASP A 248 -12.67 11.79 -24.15
N VAL A 249 -11.71 12.04 -23.27
CA VAL A 249 -10.86 11.06 -22.61
C VAL A 249 -11.25 10.97 -21.14
N TYR A 250 -11.34 9.75 -20.59
CA TYR A 250 -11.49 9.58 -19.16
C TYR A 250 -10.13 9.66 -18.47
N LEU A 251 -10.13 10.11 -17.20
CA LEU A 251 -8.95 10.08 -16.35
C LEU A 251 -9.13 8.97 -15.31
N VAL A 252 -8.07 8.20 -15.06
CA VAL A 252 -8.00 7.25 -13.93
C VAL A 252 -6.91 7.76 -13.01
N GLU A 253 -7.33 8.44 -11.96
CA GLU A 253 -6.45 9.01 -10.95
C GLU A 253 -6.17 7.98 -9.86
N ASP A 254 -4.93 7.50 -9.77
CA ASP A 254 -4.49 6.62 -8.68
C ASP A 254 -3.84 7.45 -7.57
N ASP A 255 -4.60 7.68 -6.51
CA ASP A 255 -4.22 8.49 -5.37
C ASP A 255 -3.89 7.62 -4.14
N TYR A 256 -3.00 6.67 -4.34
CA TYR A 256 -2.63 5.66 -3.36
C TYR A 256 -1.96 6.22 -2.08
N MET A 257 -1.49 7.47 -2.13
CA MET A 257 -0.84 8.17 -1.02
C MET A 257 -1.69 9.32 -0.44
N ALA A 258 -2.98 9.43 -0.79
CA ALA A 258 -3.86 10.50 -0.34
C ALA A 258 -3.80 10.75 1.18
N ASP A 259 -3.79 9.68 1.99
CA ASP A 259 -3.75 9.79 3.46
C ASP A 259 -2.42 10.35 3.99
N LEU A 260 -1.38 10.38 3.17
CA LEU A 260 -0.05 10.89 3.53
C LEU A 260 0.18 12.34 3.06
N GLU A 261 -0.78 12.93 2.34
CA GLU A 261 -0.71 14.32 1.91
C GLU A 261 -0.75 15.28 3.10
N HIS A 262 0.21 16.21 3.13
CA HIS A 262 0.35 17.21 4.18
C HIS A 262 -0.27 18.55 3.82
N ASP A 263 -0.26 18.88 2.52
CA ASP A 263 -0.80 20.12 2.04
C ASP A 263 -2.31 20.03 1.79
N SER A 264 -3.09 20.71 2.62
CA SER A 264 -4.55 20.77 2.46
C SER A 264 -5.00 21.44 1.15
N LYS A 265 -4.08 22.07 0.41
CA LYS A 265 -4.31 22.71 -0.89
C LYS A 265 -3.85 21.87 -2.07
N ALA A 266 -3.30 20.68 -1.81
CA ALA A 266 -2.89 19.75 -2.85
C ALA A 266 -4.09 18.94 -3.37
N ASP A 267 -5.01 19.64 -4.06
CA ASP A 267 -6.21 19.01 -4.62
C ASP A 267 -5.87 17.88 -5.61
N PRO A 268 -6.66 16.80 -5.67
CA PRO A 268 -6.56 15.78 -6.70
C PRO A 268 -7.05 16.31 -8.06
N LEU A 269 -6.82 15.57 -9.17
CA LEU A 269 -7.42 15.88 -10.48
C LEU A 269 -8.95 15.88 -10.40
N PHE A 270 -9.52 14.96 -9.62
CA PHE A 270 -10.95 14.81 -9.38
C PHE A 270 -11.60 16.14 -8.95
N ALA A 271 -10.92 16.94 -8.13
CA ALA A 271 -11.44 18.23 -7.65
C ALA A 271 -11.60 19.28 -8.74
N TYR A 272 -10.90 19.16 -9.87
CA TYR A 272 -10.98 20.07 -11.00
C TYR A 272 -11.97 19.61 -12.08
N ASP A 273 -12.40 18.35 -12.02
CA ASP A 273 -13.32 17.76 -13.00
C ASP A 273 -14.77 18.19 -12.75
N ARG A 274 -15.34 18.93 -13.68
CA ARG A 274 -16.74 19.38 -13.67
C ARG A 274 -17.66 18.56 -14.58
N PHE A 275 -17.11 17.54 -15.26
CA PHE A 275 -17.80 16.81 -16.32
C PHE A 275 -17.90 15.31 -16.06
N SER A 276 -17.52 14.88 -14.84
CA SER A 276 -17.58 13.48 -14.43
C SER A 276 -16.80 12.54 -15.36
N ARG A 277 -15.58 12.95 -15.75
CA ARG A 277 -14.66 12.14 -16.57
C ARG A 277 -13.55 11.50 -15.74
N THR A 278 -13.42 11.87 -14.48
CA THR A 278 -12.37 11.35 -13.60
C THR A 278 -12.89 10.22 -12.75
N ILE A 279 -12.25 9.08 -12.87
CA ILE A 279 -12.36 7.92 -11.99
C ILE A 279 -11.26 8.06 -10.94
N TYR A 280 -11.64 8.07 -9.68
CA TYR A 280 -10.69 8.19 -8.58
C TYR A 280 -10.50 6.85 -7.90
N VAL A 281 -9.25 6.40 -7.72
CA VAL A 281 -8.96 5.17 -7.00
C VAL A 281 -7.99 5.43 -5.83
N LYS A 282 -8.27 4.77 -4.71
CA LYS A 282 -7.53 4.94 -3.45
C LYS A 282 -7.22 3.59 -2.81
N SER A 283 -6.00 3.46 -2.26
CA SER A 283 -5.53 2.25 -1.59
C SER A 283 -5.33 2.46 -0.11
N TYR A 284 -5.64 1.44 0.70
CA TYR A 284 -5.27 1.40 2.13
C TYR A 284 -3.96 0.63 2.38
N SER A 285 -3.36 0.03 1.35
CA SER A 285 -2.19 -0.85 1.49
C SER A 285 -0.93 -0.15 1.99
N LYS A 286 -0.78 1.17 1.73
CA LYS A 286 0.40 1.95 2.14
C LYS A 286 0.24 2.64 3.48
N ILE A 287 -0.99 2.81 3.93
CA ILE A 287 -1.29 3.50 5.19
C ILE A 287 -1.64 2.52 6.32
N ILE A 288 -2.23 1.38 6.02
CA ILE A 288 -2.58 0.37 7.02
C ILE A 288 -1.65 -0.83 6.86
N PHE A 289 -1.98 -1.77 5.99
CA PHE A 289 -1.12 -2.90 5.59
C PHE A 289 -1.61 -3.55 4.30
N PRO A 290 -0.70 -4.15 3.50
CA PRO A 290 -1.07 -4.75 2.21
C PRO A 290 -2.05 -5.92 2.30
N GLY A 291 -1.99 -6.70 3.39
CA GLY A 291 -2.86 -7.87 3.62
C GLY A 291 -4.34 -7.55 3.83
N LEU A 292 -4.69 -6.29 4.07
CA LEU A 292 -6.10 -5.87 4.21
C LEU A 292 -6.91 -6.08 2.93
N ARG A 293 -6.27 -5.95 1.75
CA ARG A 293 -6.86 -6.15 0.42
C ARG A 293 -8.12 -5.32 0.16
N LEU A 294 -8.17 -4.08 0.62
CA LEU A 294 -9.25 -3.14 0.33
C LEU A 294 -8.75 -1.91 -0.40
N GLY A 295 -9.51 -1.50 -1.40
CA GLY A 295 -9.38 -0.25 -2.14
C GLY A 295 -10.74 0.40 -2.32
N VAL A 296 -10.72 1.64 -2.76
CA VAL A 296 -11.91 2.45 -3.06
C VAL A 296 -11.82 2.90 -4.51
N ALA A 297 -12.91 2.79 -5.23
CA ALA A 297 -13.06 3.38 -6.55
C ALA A 297 -14.30 4.29 -6.58
N VAL A 298 -14.13 5.52 -7.00
CA VAL A 298 -15.23 6.46 -7.29
C VAL A 298 -15.46 6.43 -8.78
N ILE A 299 -16.62 5.96 -9.17
CA ILE A 299 -16.97 5.67 -10.57
C ILE A 299 -18.02 6.69 -11.04
N PRO A 300 -17.78 7.41 -12.16
CA PRO A 300 -18.78 8.29 -12.77
C PRO A 300 -20.09 7.57 -13.11
N ASP A 301 -21.21 8.28 -13.02
CA ASP A 301 -22.56 7.70 -13.29
C ASP A 301 -22.61 6.97 -14.64
N ALA A 302 -21.98 7.51 -15.67
CA ALA A 302 -21.97 6.92 -17.00
C ALA A 302 -21.28 5.54 -17.08
N LEU A 303 -20.48 5.17 -16.08
CA LEU A 303 -19.77 3.90 -16.00
C LEU A 303 -20.28 2.98 -14.88
N LYS A 304 -21.13 3.50 -13.99
CA LYS A 304 -21.54 2.84 -12.75
C LYS A 304 -22.17 1.46 -12.98
N ASP A 305 -23.14 1.38 -13.86
CA ASP A 305 -23.87 0.12 -14.11
C ASP A 305 -22.96 -0.93 -14.74
N SER A 306 -22.14 -0.53 -15.71
CA SER A 306 -21.15 -1.43 -16.33
C SER A 306 -20.11 -1.88 -15.32
N PHE A 307 -19.58 -0.97 -14.48
CA PHE A 307 -18.62 -1.32 -13.45
C PHE A 307 -19.21 -2.29 -12.42
N ASN A 308 -20.44 -2.05 -11.98
CA ASN A 308 -21.16 -2.93 -11.07
C ASN A 308 -21.36 -4.34 -11.67
N GLN A 309 -21.78 -4.41 -12.93
CA GLN A 309 -21.95 -5.68 -13.64
C GLN A 309 -20.64 -6.48 -13.74
N TYR A 310 -19.56 -5.82 -14.19
CA TYR A 310 -18.26 -6.48 -14.35
C TYR A 310 -17.66 -6.89 -12.99
N LYS A 311 -17.82 -6.06 -11.95
CA LYS A 311 -17.38 -6.40 -10.60
C LYS A 311 -18.12 -7.61 -10.06
N ARG A 312 -19.44 -7.68 -10.23
CA ARG A 312 -20.25 -8.83 -9.81
C ARG A 312 -19.81 -10.14 -10.47
N LEU A 313 -19.38 -10.09 -11.74
CA LEU A 313 -18.89 -11.27 -12.46
C LEU A 313 -17.48 -11.68 -12.05
N MET A 314 -16.68 -10.77 -11.48
CA MET A 314 -15.32 -11.04 -11.04
C MET A 314 -15.27 -11.57 -9.59
N ASP A 315 -15.94 -10.89 -8.66
CA ASP A 315 -16.00 -11.28 -7.26
C ASP A 315 -17.32 -10.79 -6.62
N ILE A 316 -18.37 -11.33 -6.65
CA ILE A 316 -19.66 -10.86 -6.10
C ILE A 316 -19.52 -9.64 -5.19
N ASP A 317 -18.68 -9.74 -4.13
CA ASP A 317 -18.29 -8.69 -3.20
C ASP A 317 -16.85 -8.85 -2.71
N SER A 318 -16.24 -7.79 -2.19
CA SER A 318 -14.98 -7.86 -1.47
C SER A 318 -15.21 -8.35 -0.04
N SER A 319 -14.21 -8.96 0.61
CA SER A 319 -14.32 -9.55 1.96
C SER A 319 -15.10 -8.68 2.94
N MET A 320 -16.29 -9.14 3.34
CA MET A 320 -17.16 -8.45 4.29
C MET A 320 -16.51 -8.28 5.66
N LEU A 321 -15.75 -9.27 6.12
CA LEU A 321 -15.01 -9.18 7.38
C LEU A 321 -13.98 -8.05 7.36
N SER A 322 -13.21 -7.94 6.27
CA SER A 322 -12.25 -6.85 6.09
C SER A 322 -12.94 -5.49 6.03
N GLN A 323 -14.07 -5.40 5.34
CA GLN A 323 -14.85 -4.16 5.22
C GLN A 323 -15.41 -3.70 6.57
N ALA A 324 -16.01 -4.60 7.33
CA ALA A 324 -16.57 -4.30 8.65
C ALA A 324 -15.47 -3.90 9.66
N ALA A 325 -14.34 -4.60 9.65
CA ALA A 325 -13.21 -4.23 10.50
C ALA A 325 -12.63 -2.87 10.13
N LEU A 326 -12.49 -2.57 8.82
CA LEU A 326 -12.04 -1.26 8.34
C LEU A 326 -13.03 -0.14 8.74
N GLU A 327 -14.32 -0.37 8.62
CA GLU A 327 -15.33 0.60 9.04
C GLU A 327 -15.16 1.01 10.50
N ILE A 328 -15.05 0.02 11.40
CA ILE A 328 -14.86 0.27 12.83
C ILE A 328 -13.54 1.00 13.07
N TYR A 329 -12.48 0.59 12.40
CA TYR A 329 -11.18 1.23 12.50
C TYR A 329 -11.21 2.71 12.11
N LEU A 330 -11.90 3.04 11.01
CA LEU A 330 -12.07 4.41 10.53
C LEU A 330 -12.95 5.26 11.47
N LYS A 331 -14.04 4.69 12.03
CA LYS A 331 -14.98 5.38 12.92
C LYS A 331 -14.43 5.63 14.32
N SER A 332 -13.57 4.75 14.83
CA SER A 332 -13.11 4.78 16.22
C SER A 332 -12.04 5.84 16.53
N GLY A 333 -11.53 6.54 15.51
CA GLY A 333 -10.39 7.45 15.64
C GLY A 333 -9.01 6.72 15.70
N MET A 334 -8.97 5.38 15.72
CA MET A 334 -7.73 4.61 15.67
C MET A 334 -6.95 4.88 14.38
N PHE A 335 -7.66 4.96 13.26
CA PHE A 335 -7.08 5.30 11.96
C PHE A 335 -6.37 6.65 11.97
N GLU A 336 -6.96 7.69 12.54
CA GLU A 336 -6.35 9.02 12.57
C GLU A 336 -5.05 9.04 13.39
N ARG A 337 -5.02 8.35 14.55
CA ARG A 337 -3.80 8.20 15.36
C ARG A 337 -2.71 7.45 14.59
N HIS A 338 -3.09 6.36 13.93
CA HIS A 338 -2.17 5.56 13.12
C HIS A 338 -1.63 6.38 11.94
N LYS A 339 -2.50 7.08 11.21
CA LYS A 339 -2.14 7.96 10.10
C LYS A 339 -1.10 8.99 10.52
N GLN A 340 -1.28 9.66 11.65
CA GLN A 340 -0.31 10.63 12.18
C GLN A 340 1.05 9.97 12.47
N LYS A 341 1.06 8.78 13.07
CA LYS A 341 2.28 8.03 13.37
C LYS A 341 3.04 7.66 12.09
N ILE A 342 2.34 7.13 11.09
CA ILE A 342 2.93 6.75 9.79
C ILE A 342 3.45 7.99 9.05
N ARG A 343 2.65 9.05 8.94
CA ARG A 343 3.05 10.31 8.30
C ARG A 343 4.34 10.87 8.91
N SER A 344 4.40 10.97 10.23
CA SER A 344 5.59 11.47 10.93
C SER A 344 6.83 10.59 10.67
N SER A 345 6.66 9.27 10.68
CA SER A 345 7.75 8.34 10.38
C SER A 345 8.27 8.48 8.95
N TYR A 346 7.37 8.48 7.98
CA TYR A 346 7.76 8.61 6.57
C TYR A 346 8.39 9.97 6.26
N HIS A 347 7.85 11.04 6.86
CA HIS A 347 8.43 12.39 6.70
C HIS A 347 9.87 12.46 7.20
N ARG A 348 10.16 11.94 8.42
CA ARG A 348 11.53 11.93 8.95
C ARG A 348 12.47 11.12 8.06
N ARG A 349 12.07 9.89 7.68
CA ARG A 349 12.87 9.01 6.81
C ARG A 349 13.12 9.63 5.44
N SER A 350 12.11 10.24 4.84
CA SER A 350 12.25 10.92 3.55
C SER A 350 13.17 12.12 3.64
N ASN A 351 13.07 12.94 4.68
CA ASN A 351 13.96 14.09 4.89
C ASN A 351 15.42 13.66 5.07
N LEU A 352 15.69 12.59 5.84
CA LEU A 352 17.03 12.03 5.98
C LEU A 352 17.57 11.56 4.63
N LEU A 353 16.78 10.79 3.88
CA LEU A 353 17.19 10.32 2.56
C LEU A 353 17.50 11.48 1.60
N MET A 354 16.61 12.50 1.54
CA MET A 354 16.83 13.65 0.67
C MET A 354 18.03 14.49 1.08
N ALA A 355 18.24 14.71 2.38
CA ALA A 355 19.39 15.45 2.89
C ALA A 355 20.70 14.74 2.52
N SER A 356 20.78 13.42 2.74
CA SER A 356 21.96 12.62 2.40
C SER A 356 22.23 12.64 0.89
N LEU A 357 21.22 12.45 0.05
CA LEU A 357 21.41 12.50 -1.41
C LEU A 357 21.81 13.88 -1.89
N THR A 358 21.21 14.95 -1.36
CA THR A 358 21.55 16.33 -1.75
C THR A 358 22.99 16.68 -1.41
N GLN A 359 23.48 16.24 -0.23
CA GLN A 359 24.87 16.45 0.19
C GLN A 359 25.87 15.89 -0.82
N PHE A 360 25.59 14.72 -1.38
CA PHE A 360 26.47 14.10 -2.36
C PHE A 360 26.25 14.59 -3.78
N ALA A 361 25.02 14.91 -4.18
CA ALA A 361 24.69 15.30 -5.55
C ALA A 361 25.48 16.54 -6.03
N VAL A 362 25.78 17.48 -5.14
CA VAL A 362 26.57 18.68 -5.46
C VAL A 362 28.03 18.35 -5.83
N ASN A 363 28.61 17.33 -5.19
CA ASN A 363 30.02 17.00 -5.36
C ASN A 363 30.25 15.83 -6.32
N GLU A 364 29.21 15.07 -6.65
CA GLU A 364 29.27 13.82 -7.40
C GLU A 364 28.36 13.85 -8.64
N GLU A 365 28.16 15.01 -9.25
CA GLU A 365 27.32 15.17 -10.46
C GLU A 365 27.75 14.27 -11.62
N HIS A 366 29.03 13.88 -11.65
CA HIS A 366 29.57 12.95 -12.64
C HIS A 366 29.13 11.51 -12.43
N LEU A 367 28.61 11.13 -11.23
CA LEU A 367 28.12 9.79 -10.92
C LEU A 367 26.62 9.68 -11.10
N PHE A 368 25.88 10.67 -10.63
CA PHE A 368 24.42 10.68 -10.68
C PHE A 368 23.85 12.09 -10.58
N THR A 369 22.62 12.24 -11.02
CA THR A 369 21.82 13.44 -10.79
C THR A 369 20.66 13.11 -9.83
N PHE A 370 20.37 14.08 -8.94
CA PHE A 370 19.28 14.00 -7.99
C PHE A 370 18.55 15.33 -7.93
N GLN A 371 17.23 15.28 -8.03
CA GLN A 371 16.37 16.44 -7.84
C GLN A 371 15.57 16.28 -6.55
N PRO A 372 15.79 17.13 -5.54
CA PRO A 372 15.02 17.10 -4.31
C PRO A 372 13.52 17.26 -4.58
N LEU A 373 12.71 16.48 -3.89
CA LEU A 373 11.26 16.54 -3.99
C LEU A 373 10.72 17.75 -3.25
N ALA A 374 9.73 18.43 -3.82
CA ALA A 374 9.04 19.55 -3.16
C ALA A 374 8.30 19.10 -1.90
N TYR A 375 7.81 17.84 -1.89
CA TYR A 375 7.10 17.24 -0.77
C TYR A 375 7.69 15.87 -0.44
N PRO A 376 8.03 15.60 0.84
CA PRO A 376 8.57 14.32 1.26
C PRO A 376 7.56 13.19 1.06
N GLY A 377 7.90 12.24 0.19
CA GLY A 377 7.13 11.00 -0.05
C GLY A 377 7.93 9.77 0.35
N ILE A 378 7.38 8.58 0.12
CA ILE A 378 8.11 7.33 0.37
C ILE A 378 9.03 6.93 -0.79
N HIS A 379 8.80 7.46 -1.97
CA HIS A 379 9.59 7.18 -3.18
C HIS A 379 10.46 8.37 -3.54
N THR A 380 11.68 8.07 -3.98
CA THR A 380 12.54 8.98 -4.72
C THR A 380 13.39 8.18 -5.70
N HIS A 381 14.15 8.85 -6.54
CA HIS A 381 15.02 8.23 -7.52
C HIS A 381 16.29 9.05 -7.72
N ILE A 382 17.33 8.40 -8.22
CA ILE A 382 18.51 9.04 -8.77
C ILE A 382 18.71 8.54 -10.21
N VAL A 383 19.18 9.42 -11.09
CA VAL A 383 19.55 9.05 -12.46
C VAL A 383 21.05 8.90 -12.50
N LEU A 384 21.52 7.70 -12.81
CA LEU A 384 22.95 7.38 -12.86
C LEU A 384 23.55 7.86 -14.20
N ASN A 385 24.83 8.16 -14.19
CA ASN A 385 25.59 8.37 -15.42
C ASN A 385 25.49 7.13 -16.31
N ASP A 386 25.38 7.31 -17.62
CA ASP A 386 25.19 6.21 -18.59
C ASP A 386 26.33 5.18 -18.57
N SER A 387 27.52 5.56 -18.12
CA SER A 387 28.66 4.66 -17.93
C SER A 387 28.51 3.68 -16.75
N ILE A 388 27.54 3.91 -15.85
CA ILE A 388 27.31 3.12 -14.63
C ILE A 388 26.07 2.25 -14.79
N PRO A 389 26.19 0.93 -15.07
CA PRO A 389 25.02 0.07 -15.26
C PRO A 389 24.25 -0.15 -13.95
N VAL A 390 22.94 0.17 -13.91
CA VAL A 390 22.06 -0.02 -12.75
C VAL A 390 22.12 -1.45 -12.20
N SER A 391 22.10 -2.46 -13.06
CA SER A 391 22.13 -3.87 -12.66
C SER A 391 23.40 -4.25 -11.89
N ALA A 392 24.53 -3.70 -12.28
CA ALA A 392 25.80 -3.90 -11.60
C ALA A 392 25.83 -3.20 -10.23
N VAL A 393 25.29 -1.97 -10.13
CA VAL A 393 25.12 -1.25 -8.86
C VAL A 393 24.27 -2.06 -7.87
N ILE A 394 23.11 -2.54 -8.32
CA ILE A 394 22.22 -3.37 -7.50
C ILE A 394 22.95 -4.63 -7.00
N SER A 395 23.68 -5.31 -7.88
CA SER A 395 24.44 -6.51 -7.52
C SER A 395 25.50 -6.22 -6.44
N GLN A 396 26.24 -5.11 -6.54
CA GLN A 396 27.27 -4.72 -5.58
C GLN A 396 26.66 -4.27 -4.23
N LEU A 397 25.55 -3.53 -4.24
CA LEU A 397 24.85 -3.13 -3.04
C LEU A 397 24.27 -4.34 -2.30
N LYS A 398 23.69 -5.30 -3.01
CA LYS A 398 23.16 -6.54 -2.43
C LYS A 398 24.24 -7.33 -1.69
N LYS A 399 25.48 -7.38 -2.19
CA LYS A 399 26.64 -8.00 -1.49
C LYS A 399 27.00 -7.29 -0.19
N ARG A 400 26.56 -6.03 -0.02
CA ARG A 400 26.78 -5.20 1.18
C ARG A 400 25.51 -5.07 2.03
N SER A 401 24.58 -5.99 1.85
CA SER A 401 23.29 -6.01 2.59
C SER A 401 22.44 -4.76 2.37
N ILE A 402 22.53 -4.11 1.20
CA ILE A 402 21.67 -3.00 0.80
C ILE A 402 20.81 -3.43 -0.38
N LEU A 403 19.50 -3.31 -0.21
CA LEU A 403 18.53 -3.60 -1.25
C LEU A 403 18.04 -2.30 -1.88
N VAL A 404 18.17 -2.22 -3.19
CA VAL A 404 17.61 -1.17 -4.04
C VAL A 404 16.94 -1.81 -5.25
N ASP A 405 16.12 -1.09 -5.98
CA ASP A 405 15.39 -1.64 -7.11
C ASP A 405 15.59 -0.80 -8.38
N ALA A 406 15.61 -1.48 -9.54
CA ALA A 406 15.63 -0.84 -10.84
C ALA A 406 14.24 -0.36 -11.24
N THR A 407 14.17 0.42 -12.30
CA THR A 407 12.92 0.93 -12.86
C THR A 407 12.48 0.24 -14.16
N ASP A 408 13.22 -0.78 -14.62
CA ASP A 408 12.95 -1.49 -15.88
C ASP A 408 11.51 -2.02 -15.98
N LYS A 409 10.98 -2.58 -14.88
CA LYS A 409 9.59 -3.05 -14.80
C LYS A 409 8.54 -1.94 -14.77
N ASN A 410 8.98 -0.71 -14.58
CA ASN A 410 8.11 0.46 -14.55
C ASN A 410 7.87 1.07 -15.94
N TYR A 411 8.41 0.45 -17.00
CA TYR A 411 8.27 0.89 -18.38
C TYR A 411 7.56 -0.16 -19.25
N LEU A 412 6.82 0.32 -20.24
CA LEU A 412 6.31 -0.53 -21.32
C LEU A 412 7.48 -1.10 -22.13
N LEU A 413 7.30 -2.31 -22.65
CA LEU A 413 8.27 -2.94 -23.51
C LEU A 413 8.57 -2.04 -24.74
N GLY A 414 9.84 -1.72 -24.96
CA GLY A 414 10.29 -0.87 -26.06
C GLY A 414 10.17 0.64 -25.82
N PHE A 415 9.64 1.09 -24.66
CA PHE A 415 9.65 2.50 -24.31
C PHE A 415 11.07 2.93 -23.87
N PRO A 416 11.56 4.13 -24.28
CA PRO A 416 12.87 4.62 -23.86
C PRO A 416 12.96 4.72 -22.32
N GLN A 417 14.02 4.13 -21.76
CA GLN A 417 14.22 4.09 -20.31
C GLN A 417 15.37 4.99 -19.89
N GLU A 418 15.25 5.60 -18.72
CA GLU A 418 16.35 6.32 -18.08
C GLU A 418 17.16 5.34 -17.19
N ASN A 419 18.48 5.56 -17.10
CA ASN A 419 19.39 4.77 -16.25
C ASN A 419 19.18 5.14 -14.77
N MET A 420 18.12 4.62 -14.15
CA MET A 420 17.55 5.13 -12.90
C MET A 420 17.51 4.08 -11.81
N LEU A 421 17.91 4.46 -10.59
CA LEU A 421 17.70 3.71 -9.36
C LEU A 421 16.52 4.29 -8.59
N LYS A 422 15.60 3.43 -8.21
CA LYS A 422 14.46 3.73 -7.33
C LYS A 422 14.85 3.48 -5.88
N LEU A 423 14.55 4.43 -5.00
CA LEU A 423 14.76 4.36 -3.57
C LEU A 423 13.44 4.54 -2.82
N ASN A 424 13.17 3.68 -1.84
CA ASN A 424 11.96 3.72 -1.03
C ASN A 424 12.31 3.70 0.46
N VAL A 425 11.73 4.61 1.25
CA VAL A 425 12.00 4.72 2.69
C VAL A 425 10.93 4.07 3.57
N SER A 426 9.86 3.52 2.99
CA SER A 426 8.75 3.00 3.80
C SER A 426 9.16 1.86 4.73
N TYR A 427 10.15 1.05 4.31
CA TYR A 427 10.67 -0.10 5.06
C TYR A 427 12.04 0.16 5.68
N ALA A 428 12.79 1.17 5.23
CA ALA A 428 14.13 1.47 5.71
C ALA A 428 14.11 1.98 7.17
N LYS A 429 14.96 1.42 8.02
CA LYS A 429 15.11 1.92 9.40
C LYS A 429 15.74 3.31 9.40
N GLU A 430 15.14 4.25 10.12
CA GLU A 430 15.56 5.67 10.20
C GLU A 430 17.05 5.82 10.51
N THR A 431 17.55 5.04 11.46
CA THR A 431 18.97 5.06 11.92
C THR A 431 19.98 4.53 10.91
N MET A 432 19.53 3.91 9.82
CA MET A 432 20.40 3.26 8.83
C MET A 432 20.38 3.95 7.45
N ILE A 433 19.56 4.99 7.29
CA ILE A 433 19.39 5.65 5.98
C ILE A 433 20.69 6.31 5.52
N GLU A 434 21.33 7.11 6.39
CA GLU A 434 22.57 7.81 6.07
C GLU A 434 23.68 6.82 5.70
N GLN A 435 23.89 5.79 6.55
CA GLN A 435 24.85 4.72 6.26
C GLN A 435 24.59 4.03 4.92
N GLY A 436 23.31 3.78 4.61
CA GLY A 436 22.93 3.16 3.34
C GLY A 436 23.31 4.01 2.13
N ILE A 437 23.14 5.32 2.22
CA ILE A 437 23.53 6.26 1.16
C ILE A 437 25.04 6.38 1.06
N ASP A 438 25.79 6.43 2.17
CA ASP A 438 27.24 6.46 2.14
C ASP A 438 27.80 5.24 1.37
N VAL A 439 27.26 4.05 1.62
CA VAL A 439 27.67 2.83 0.92
C VAL A 439 27.26 2.86 -0.55
N LEU A 440 26.08 3.40 -0.89
CA LEU A 440 25.65 3.59 -2.26
C LEU A 440 26.67 4.47 -3.03
N ILE A 441 27.02 5.60 -2.47
CA ILE A 441 28.01 6.52 -3.10
C ILE A 441 29.38 5.88 -3.24
N ASP A 442 29.87 5.13 -2.24
CA ASP A 442 31.12 4.40 -2.34
C ASP A 442 31.10 3.35 -3.48
N VAL A 443 29.96 2.67 -3.67
CA VAL A 443 29.80 1.74 -4.81
C VAL A 443 29.86 2.49 -6.14
N LEU A 444 29.13 3.60 -6.27
CA LEU A 444 29.13 4.40 -7.51
C LEU A 444 30.55 4.91 -7.86
N ARG A 445 31.29 5.46 -6.87
CA ARG A 445 32.68 5.91 -7.05
C ARG A 445 33.63 4.81 -7.54
N ARG A 446 33.44 3.58 -7.08
CA ARG A 446 34.27 2.43 -7.52
C ARG A 446 33.92 1.94 -8.91
N MET A 447 32.69 2.15 -9.37
CA MET A 447 32.23 1.71 -10.68
C MET A 447 32.50 2.72 -11.78
N HIS A 448 32.72 3.98 -11.43
CA HIS A 448 33.04 5.03 -12.38
C HIS A 448 34.55 5.12 -12.65
N ARG A 449 35.41 4.48 -11.85
CA ARG A 449 36.85 4.35 -12.06
C ARG A 449 37.15 3.28 -13.10
#